data_62dc85ea189594ef5830ab200b0ed2bb
#
_entry.id   62dc85ea189594ef5830ab200b0ed2bb
#
_cell.length_a   1.000
_cell.length_b   1.000
_cell.length_c   1.000
_cell.angle_alpha   90.00
_cell.angle_beta   90.00
_cell.angle_gamma   90.00
#
_symmetry.space_group_name_H-M   'P 1'
#
loop_
_entity.id
_entity.type
_entity.pdbx_description
1 polymer ?
#
loop_
_entity_poly.entity_id
_entity_poly.type
_entity_poly.pdbx_seq_one_letter_code
_entity_poly.pdbx_strand_id
1 'polypeptide(L)'
;SNYPYTIHTVQNTLPAIVWSATGSQDMGTAMAQTLYGKNAPAGRLNMTWYNSDDDLPDIDDYDIIQGKRTYRYFDKEVLYPFGHGLTYTKFLYSNLSVYMSDLAHIEVAFDVKNTGKQTSDEVIQIYASAPKSRVPKPRCQLLAFERLHDIAPDEVRHVIKRISINELRFYDCISESFLVEEGNYMIFVGSSSKETQLHDTIFLAGEKTKTRVLTKRIRADHFDEYENIELTQGIMTFTAVTAKDKEKPALLQWRDCQVMEAREVHFLAKSAKGGSIEQCVYGKRADSWSVYTRLYEPISMFGLDNNAKKERGEQQKICEPIYSDITVPFEQIGSIKQESQTVSIQMTGDISLCCFWLR
;
A
#
# COMPACT_ATOMS: atom_id res chain seq x y z
N SER A 1 9.51 -5.94 27.10
CA SER A 1 8.75 -4.95 26.35
C SER A 1 7.84 -5.59 25.31
N ASN A 2 6.68 -5.03 25.08
CA ASN A 2 5.73 -5.47 24.06
C ASN A 2 5.84 -4.66 22.77
N TYR A 3 6.70 -3.66 22.75
CA TYR A 3 6.86 -2.72 21.62
C TYR A 3 8.32 -2.67 21.17
N PRO A 4 8.60 -2.36 19.90
CA PRO A 4 9.94 -2.09 19.42
C PRO A 4 10.46 -0.78 20.04
N TYR A 5 11.77 -0.68 20.19
CA TYR A 5 12.47 0.51 20.63
C TYR A 5 13.59 0.83 19.67
N THR A 6 13.87 2.10 19.51
CA THR A 6 15.07 2.57 18.82
C THR A 6 16.30 2.34 19.67
N ILE A 7 17.02 1.25 19.43
CA ILE A 7 18.21 0.84 20.20
C ILE A 7 19.52 0.90 19.39
N HIS A 8 19.51 1.60 18.25
CA HIS A 8 20.65 1.67 17.33
C HIS A 8 21.92 2.18 18.02
N THR A 9 21.80 3.03 19.03
CA THR A 9 22.95 3.60 19.77
C THR A 9 23.68 2.56 20.61
N VAL A 10 23.00 1.52 21.07
CA VAL A 10 23.56 0.51 21.96
C VAL A 10 23.79 -0.85 21.31
N GLN A 11 23.10 -1.13 20.19
CA GLN A 11 23.18 -2.46 19.57
C GLN A 11 24.60 -2.87 19.16
N ASN A 12 25.43 -1.92 18.72
CA ASN A 12 26.81 -2.20 18.29
C ASN A 12 27.81 -2.30 19.48
N THR A 13 27.39 -1.92 20.67
CA THR A 13 28.22 -1.96 21.89
C THR A 13 27.91 -3.17 22.77
N LEU A 14 26.74 -3.79 22.57
CA LEU A 14 26.31 -4.94 23.34
C LEU A 14 26.68 -6.25 22.63
N PRO A 15 27.29 -7.23 23.34
CA PRO A 15 27.64 -8.52 22.73
C PRO A 15 26.43 -9.39 22.39
N ALA A 16 25.31 -9.19 23.05
CA ALA A 16 24.04 -9.89 22.80
C ALA A 16 22.85 -9.06 23.27
N ILE A 17 21.75 -9.19 22.54
CA ILE A 17 20.47 -8.57 22.88
C ILE A 17 19.40 -9.65 22.87
N VAL A 18 18.70 -9.82 23.98
CA VAL A 18 17.57 -10.72 24.11
C VAL A 18 16.31 -9.90 24.31
N TRP A 19 15.39 -10.00 23.37
CA TRP A 19 14.08 -9.38 23.50
C TRP A 19 13.04 -10.43 23.94
N SER A 20 12.28 -10.08 24.96
CA SER A 20 11.16 -10.88 25.43
C SER A 20 9.95 -9.98 25.60
N ALA A 21 8.82 -10.36 25.00
CA ALA A 21 7.53 -9.78 25.32
C ALA A 21 7.15 -10.05 26.77
N THR A 22 6.12 -9.41 27.29
CA THR A 22 5.57 -9.70 28.61
C THR A 22 5.11 -11.15 28.68
N GLY A 23 5.83 -11.93 29.43
CA GLY A 23 5.56 -13.35 29.62
C GLY A 23 4.66 -13.61 30.83
N SER A 24 4.31 -14.87 31.00
CA SER A 24 3.56 -15.37 32.15
C SER A 24 4.49 -15.90 33.26
N GLN A 25 3.97 -16.74 34.12
CA GLN A 25 4.59 -17.28 35.31
C GLN A 25 5.98 -17.89 35.08
N ASP A 26 6.19 -18.61 33.95
CA ASP A 26 7.43 -19.35 33.67
C ASP A 26 8.47 -18.55 32.88
N MET A 27 8.26 -17.24 32.66
CA MET A 27 9.17 -16.40 31.85
C MET A 27 10.62 -16.44 32.40
N GLY A 28 10.80 -16.37 33.70
CA GLY A 28 12.15 -16.43 34.32
C GLY A 28 12.88 -17.75 34.03
N THR A 29 12.17 -18.87 34.14
CA THR A 29 12.71 -20.20 33.82
C THR A 29 13.06 -20.32 32.34
N ALA A 30 12.20 -19.91 31.46
CA ALA A 30 12.44 -19.93 30.00
C ALA A 30 13.65 -19.07 29.62
N MET A 31 13.75 -17.85 30.16
CA MET A 31 14.88 -16.96 29.93
C MET A 31 16.19 -17.57 30.41
N ALA A 32 16.21 -18.11 31.62
CA ALA A 32 17.40 -18.78 32.19
C ALA A 32 17.83 -19.99 31.32
N GLN A 33 16.89 -20.82 30.90
CA GLN A 33 17.18 -21.96 30.02
C GLN A 33 17.81 -21.54 28.70
N THR A 34 17.30 -20.47 28.11
CA THR A 34 17.85 -19.86 26.87
C THR A 34 19.26 -19.32 27.10
N LEU A 35 19.48 -18.51 28.13
CA LEU A 35 20.78 -17.89 28.42
C LEU A 35 21.86 -18.91 28.76
N TYR A 36 21.51 -20.03 29.43
CA TYR A 36 22.42 -21.12 29.74
C TYR A 36 22.51 -22.19 28.64
N GLY A 37 21.90 -21.97 27.48
CA GLY A 37 21.98 -22.83 26.31
C GLY A 37 21.30 -24.20 26.49
N LYS A 38 20.37 -24.35 27.46
CA LYS A 38 19.56 -25.56 27.62
C LYS A 38 18.53 -25.74 26.52
N ASN A 39 18.11 -24.66 25.92
CA ASN A 39 17.33 -24.60 24.68
C ASN A 39 17.89 -23.52 23.75
N ALA A 40 17.76 -23.71 22.45
CA ALA A 40 18.09 -22.70 21.47
C ALA A 40 16.87 -21.74 21.28
N PRO A 41 17.10 -20.41 21.23
CA PRO A 41 16.01 -19.47 20.94
C PRO A 41 15.52 -19.70 19.52
N ALA A 42 14.19 -19.63 19.33
CA ALA A 42 13.55 -19.78 18.03
C ALA A 42 12.40 -18.78 17.83
N GLY A 43 12.27 -17.80 18.72
CA GLY A 43 11.32 -16.71 18.58
C GLY A 43 11.64 -15.83 17.37
N ARG A 44 10.60 -15.25 16.78
CA ARG A 44 10.71 -14.31 15.66
C ARG A 44 9.96 -13.02 15.99
N LEU A 45 10.53 -11.88 15.59
CA LEU A 45 9.87 -10.59 15.75
C LEU A 45 8.61 -10.53 14.89
N ASN A 46 7.52 -10.18 15.50
CA ASN A 46 6.22 -10.01 14.83
C ASN A 46 5.96 -8.56 14.35
N MET A 47 6.99 -7.73 14.37
CA MET A 47 6.95 -6.34 13.94
C MET A 47 8.30 -5.90 13.40
N THR A 48 8.31 -4.85 12.60
CA THR A 48 9.52 -4.19 12.11
C THR A 48 10.10 -3.30 13.19
N TRP A 49 11.39 -3.36 13.44
CA TRP A 49 12.12 -2.43 14.31
C TRP A 49 12.87 -1.42 13.45
N TYR A 50 12.46 -0.16 13.55
CA TYR A 50 13.02 0.93 12.75
C TYR A 50 14.34 1.43 13.33
N ASN A 51 15.19 2.03 12.51
CA ASN A 51 16.46 2.59 12.95
C ASN A 51 16.27 3.87 13.76
N SER A 52 15.29 4.69 13.42
CA SER A 52 14.96 5.95 14.09
C SER A 52 13.44 6.10 14.22
N ASP A 53 13.01 6.84 15.22
CA ASP A 53 11.62 7.27 15.37
C ASP A 53 11.22 8.25 14.25
N ASP A 54 12.21 8.97 13.65
CA ASP A 54 12.00 9.83 12.48
C ASP A 54 11.65 9.06 11.19
N ASP A 55 11.84 7.74 11.18
CA ASP A 55 11.42 6.89 10.08
C ASP A 55 9.91 6.57 10.10
N LEU A 56 9.22 6.93 11.15
CA LEU A 56 7.78 6.72 11.30
C LEU A 56 7.02 7.98 10.87
N PRO A 57 5.91 7.84 10.14
CA PRO A 57 4.99 8.95 9.94
C PRO A 57 4.31 9.33 11.25
N ASP A 58 3.62 10.48 11.24
CA ASP A 58 2.82 10.93 12.37
C ASP A 58 1.92 9.81 12.91
N ILE A 59 1.72 9.76 14.22
CA ILE A 59 0.93 8.71 14.89
C ILE A 59 -0.51 8.69 14.40
N ASP A 60 -1.05 9.84 14.02
CA ASP A 60 -2.40 10.00 13.49
C ASP A 60 -2.51 9.73 11.99
N ASP A 61 -1.38 9.45 11.31
CA ASP A 61 -1.38 9.06 9.91
C ASP A 61 -1.60 7.54 9.77
N TYR A 62 -2.82 7.15 9.40
CA TYR A 62 -3.23 5.75 9.19
C TYR A 62 -3.01 5.27 7.76
N ASP A 63 -2.45 6.08 6.86
CA ASP A 63 -2.11 5.67 5.52
C ASP A 63 -0.84 4.81 5.53
N ILE A 64 -1.01 3.50 5.52
CA ILE A 64 0.10 2.55 5.59
C ILE A 64 0.93 2.50 4.30
N ILE A 65 0.37 2.93 3.17
CA ILE A 65 1.05 2.92 1.86
C ILE A 65 1.92 4.17 1.74
N GLN A 66 1.35 5.36 1.83
CA GLN A 66 2.08 6.62 1.73
C GLN A 66 3.01 6.85 2.92
N GLY A 67 2.55 6.51 4.12
CA GLY A 67 3.36 6.52 5.32
C GLY A 67 4.42 5.42 5.35
N LYS A 68 4.49 4.57 4.30
CA LYS A 68 5.47 3.48 4.15
C LYS A 68 5.62 2.64 5.42
N ARG A 69 4.49 2.30 6.06
CA ARG A 69 4.50 1.55 7.31
C ARG A 69 4.75 0.07 7.11
N THR A 70 5.39 -0.54 8.07
CA THR A 70 5.66 -1.98 8.21
C THR A 70 6.58 -2.55 7.11
N TYR A 71 7.03 -3.80 7.29
CA TYR A 71 7.82 -4.54 6.31
C TYR A 71 7.18 -4.61 4.91
N ARG A 72 5.88 -4.36 4.83
CA ARG A 72 5.13 -4.43 3.56
C ARG A 72 5.45 -3.26 2.63
N TYR A 73 5.64 -2.05 3.18
CA TYR A 73 5.79 -0.82 2.38
C TYR A 73 7.06 -0.02 2.71
N PHE A 74 7.68 -0.26 3.88
CA PHE A 74 8.89 0.45 4.27
C PHE A 74 10.06 0.07 3.35
N ASP A 75 10.74 1.06 2.78
CA ASP A 75 11.75 0.90 1.73
C ASP A 75 13.19 1.25 2.18
N LYS A 76 13.35 1.73 3.42
CA LYS A 76 14.66 2.02 3.99
C LYS A 76 15.22 0.84 4.78
N GLU A 77 16.46 0.97 5.27
CA GLU A 77 17.06 0.03 6.18
C GLU A 77 16.35 0.03 7.53
N VAL A 78 16.22 -1.14 8.13
CA VAL A 78 15.60 -1.33 9.44
C VAL A 78 16.61 -1.91 10.42
N LEU A 79 16.41 -1.65 11.69
CA LEU A 79 17.23 -2.21 12.76
C LEU A 79 17.10 -3.74 12.79
N TYR A 80 15.84 -4.23 12.84
CA TYR A 80 15.51 -5.64 12.69
C TYR A 80 14.25 -5.78 11.81
N PRO A 81 14.32 -6.64 10.77
CA PRO A 81 13.17 -6.86 9.91
C PRO A 81 12.06 -7.66 10.62
N PHE A 82 10.85 -7.57 10.12
CA PHE A 82 9.77 -8.48 10.49
C PHE A 82 10.21 -9.93 10.30
N GLY A 83 9.93 -10.77 11.27
CA GLY A 83 10.32 -12.18 11.24
C GLY A 83 11.75 -12.45 11.71
N HIS A 84 12.56 -11.42 12.01
CA HIS A 84 13.94 -11.60 12.48
C HIS A 84 14.04 -12.35 13.81
N GLY A 85 15.04 -13.18 13.93
CA GLY A 85 15.42 -13.85 15.17
C GLY A 85 16.63 -14.76 14.95
N LEU A 86 17.50 -14.80 15.94
CA LEU A 86 18.71 -15.64 15.93
C LEU A 86 18.47 -16.90 16.75
N THR A 87 19.25 -17.93 16.47
CA THR A 87 19.31 -19.20 17.23
C THR A 87 20.76 -19.61 17.46
N TYR A 88 21.00 -20.66 18.23
CA TYR A 88 22.35 -21.17 18.51
C TYR A 88 22.85 -22.16 17.44
N THR A 89 22.11 -22.32 16.35
CA THR A 89 22.49 -23.15 15.21
C THR A 89 22.35 -22.36 13.90
N LYS A 90 22.52 -23.02 12.77
CA LYS A 90 22.35 -22.43 11.45
C LYS A 90 21.47 -23.32 10.58
N PHE A 91 20.61 -22.73 9.82
CA PHE A 91 19.74 -23.40 8.85
C PHE A 91 20.08 -23.03 7.42
N LEU A 92 20.12 -24.02 6.56
CA LEU A 92 20.29 -23.88 5.12
C LEU A 92 18.99 -24.31 4.44
N TYR A 93 18.46 -23.44 3.58
CA TYR A 93 17.30 -23.71 2.76
C TYR A 93 17.77 -24.13 1.37
N SER A 94 17.11 -25.12 0.75
CA SER A 94 17.48 -25.63 -0.58
C SER A 94 16.29 -26.26 -1.29
N ASN A 95 16.47 -26.63 -2.58
CA ASN A 95 15.55 -27.41 -3.38
C ASN A 95 14.12 -26.79 -3.49
N LEU A 96 14.06 -25.46 -3.69
CA LEU A 96 12.75 -24.78 -3.87
C LEU A 96 12.06 -25.25 -5.13
N SER A 97 10.77 -25.55 -4.99
CA SER A 97 9.84 -25.81 -6.08
C SER A 97 8.55 -25.04 -5.81
N VAL A 98 8.08 -24.26 -6.81
CA VAL A 98 6.86 -23.47 -6.73
C VAL A 98 5.99 -23.76 -7.96
N TYR A 99 4.78 -24.27 -7.74
CA TYR A 99 3.87 -24.59 -8.84
C TYR A 99 2.41 -24.49 -8.41
N MET A 100 1.50 -24.40 -9.39
CA MET A 100 0.06 -24.50 -9.14
C MET A 100 -0.32 -25.96 -8.89
N SER A 101 -0.76 -26.28 -7.68
CA SER A 101 -1.27 -27.63 -7.37
C SER A 101 -2.69 -27.85 -7.90
N ASP A 102 -3.45 -26.76 -8.04
CA ASP A 102 -4.75 -26.68 -8.71
C ASP A 102 -5.05 -25.21 -9.09
N LEU A 103 -6.26 -24.92 -9.57
CA LEU A 103 -6.64 -23.57 -10.01
C LEU A 103 -6.69 -22.51 -8.88
N ALA A 104 -6.71 -22.95 -7.62
CA ALA A 104 -6.89 -22.07 -6.46
C ALA A 104 -5.70 -22.07 -5.48
N HIS A 105 -4.69 -22.92 -5.70
CA HIS A 105 -3.62 -23.09 -4.74
C HIS A 105 -2.24 -23.16 -5.40
N ILE A 106 -1.31 -22.46 -4.77
CA ILE A 106 0.12 -22.57 -5.00
C ILE A 106 0.67 -23.63 -4.02
N GLU A 107 1.49 -24.53 -4.50
CA GLU A 107 2.31 -25.39 -3.65
C GLU A 107 3.76 -24.90 -3.66
N VAL A 108 4.32 -24.73 -2.47
CA VAL A 108 5.69 -24.31 -2.23
C VAL A 108 6.38 -25.43 -1.45
N ALA A 109 7.33 -26.11 -2.08
CA ALA A 109 8.11 -27.20 -1.47
C ALA A 109 9.58 -26.82 -1.42
N PHE A 110 10.26 -27.14 -0.31
CA PHE A 110 11.68 -26.89 -0.11
C PHE A 110 12.22 -27.70 1.06
N ASP A 111 13.54 -27.76 1.17
CA ASP A 111 14.24 -28.43 2.27
C ASP A 111 14.86 -27.42 3.23
N VAL A 112 14.83 -27.74 4.52
CA VAL A 112 15.52 -27.02 5.61
C VAL A 112 16.47 -27.98 6.32
N LYS A 113 17.78 -27.71 6.25
CA LYS A 113 18.81 -28.46 6.92
C LYS A 113 19.38 -27.70 8.10
N ASN A 114 19.49 -28.32 9.23
CA ASN A 114 20.30 -27.81 10.34
C ASN A 114 21.78 -28.09 10.07
N THR A 115 22.55 -27.04 9.77
CA THR A 115 23.99 -27.14 9.46
C THR A 115 24.88 -26.86 10.67
N GLY A 116 24.29 -26.55 11.81
CA GLY A 116 25.03 -26.30 13.04
C GLY A 116 25.15 -27.54 13.95
N LYS A 117 25.49 -27.32 15.21
CA LYS A 117 25.83 -28.40 16.16
C LYS A 117 24.78 -28.61 17.25
N GLN A 118 23.73 -27.82 17.29
CA GLN A 118 22.68 -27.87 18.30
C GLN A 118 21.32 -28.16 17.69
N THR A 119 20.53 -28.96 18.37
CA THR A 119 19.10 -29.11 18.04
C THR A 119 18.37 -27.79 18.29
N SER A 120 17.56 -27.36 17.36
CA SER A 120 16.77 -26.13 17.47
C SER A 120 15.53 -26.20 16.62
N ASP A 121 14.57 -25.39 16.98
CA ASP A 121 13.43 -25.07 16.09
C ASP A 121 13.84 -24.05 15.05
N GLU A 122 13.17 -24.10 13.90
CA GLU A 122 13.22 -23.06 12.88
C GLU A 122 11.81 -22.59 12.54
N VAL A 123 11.66 -21.28 12.30
CA VAL A 123 10.40 -20.70 11.81
C VAL A 123 10.56 -20.29 10.36
N ILE A 124 10.10 -21.17 9.48
CA ILE A 124 10.08 -20.87 8.04
C ILE A 124 9.01 -19.85 7.72
N GLN A 125 9.30 -18.98 6.78
CA GLN A 125 8.41 -17.90 6.35
C GLN A 125 8.39 -17.85 4.83
N ILE A 126 7.18 -17.81 4.26
CA ILE A 126 6.94 -17.74 2.81
C ILE A 126 6.27 -16.42 2.50
N TYR A 127 6.86 -15.67 1.58
CA TYR A 127 6.42 -14.36 1.18
C TYR A 127 6.14 -14.28 -0.30
N ALA A 128 5.34 -13.29 -0.70
CA ALA A 128 5.10 -12.97 -2.09
C ALA A 128 5.24 -11.48 -2.39
N SER A 129 5.55 -11.19 -3.64
CA SER A 129 5.55 -9.84 -4.22
C SER A 129 4.96 -9.88 -5.63
N ALA A 130 4.24 -8.83 -6.00
CA ALA A 130 3.69 -8.63 -7.35
C ALA A 130 4.23 -7.30 -7.93
N PRO A 131 5.48 -7.24 -8.40
CA PRO A 131 6.15 -5.98 -8.74
C PRO A 131 5.58 -5.27 -9.98
N LYS A 132 4.75 -5.93 -10.78
CA LYS A 132 4.11 -5.40 -11.99
C LYS A 132 2.60 -5.22 -11.84
N SER A 133 2.10 -5.09 -10.63
CA SER A 133 0.68 -4.83 -10.40
C SER A 133 0.27 -3.43 -10.85
N ARG A 134 -1.00 -3.30 -11.26
CA ARG A 134 -1.61 -2.01 -11.58
C ARG A 134 -1.71 -1.07 -10.38
N VAL A 135 -1.98 -1.62 -9.22
CA VAL A 135 -2.10 -0.88 -7.94
C VAL A 135 -0.87 -1.08 -7.07
N PRO A 136 -0.58 -0.17 -6.14
CA PRO A 136 0.49 -0.36 -5.16
C PRO A 136 0.24 -1.65 -4.35
N LYS A 137 1.18 -2.59 -4.47
CA LYS A 137 1.19 -3.85 -3.70
C LYS A 137 2.28 -3.84 -2.65
N PRO A 138 2.15 -4.63 -1.60
CA PRO A 138 3.25 -4.85 -0.69
C PRO A 138 4.51 -5.30 -1.41
N ARG A 139 5.66 -4.75 -1.05
CA ARG A 139 6.97 -5.20 -1.52
C ARG A 139 7.24 -6.64 -1.12
N CYS A 140 6.69 -7.03 0.02
CA CYS A 140 6.82 -8.34 0.61
C CYS A 140 5.57 -8.60 1.47
N GLN A 141 4.81 -9.64 1.16
CA GLN A 141 3.63 -10.04 1.92
C GLN A 141 3.80 -11.45 2.44
N LEU A 142 3.72 -11.64 3.76
CA LEU A 142 3.73 -12.97 4.36
C LEU A 142 2.48 -13.75 3.92
N LEU A 143 2.69 -14.92 3.31
CA LEU A 143 1.63 -15.83 2.88
C LEU A 143 1.43 -16.99 3.85
N ALA A 144 2.54 -17.54 4.36
CA ALA A 144 2.52 -18.65 5.29
C ALA A 144 3.77 -18.67 6.17
N PHE A 145 3.65 -19.27 7.33
CA PHE A 145 4.78 -19.60 8.21
C PHE A 145 4.51 -20.90 8.94
N GLU A 146 5.57 -21.54 9.40
CA GLU A 146 5.49 -22.72 10.26
C GLU A 146 6.70 -22.80 11.17
N ARG A 147 6.49 -23.26 12.39
CA ARG A 147 7.55 -23.63 13.30
C ARG A 147 7.85 -25.11 13.15
N LEU A 148 9.05 -25.43 12.67
CA LEU A 148 9.60 -26.78 12.62
C LEU A 148 10.32 -27.07 13.94
N HIS A 149 9.88 -28.09 14.65
CA HIS A 149 10.39 -28.40 15.98
C HIS A 149 11.55 -29.37 15.94
N ASP A 150 12.48 -29.19 16.87
CA ASP A 150 13.52 -30.18 17.26
C ASP A 150 14.35 -30.70 16.07
N ILE A 151 14.80 -29.84 15.19
CA ILE A 151 15.65 -30.24 14.06
C ILE A 151 17.05 -30.51 14.58
N ALA A 152 17.46 -31.79 14.57
CA ALA A 152 18.77 -32.22 15.02
C ALA A 152 19.91 -31.75 14.08
N PRO A 153 21.18 -31.70 14.54
CA PRO A 153 22.31 -31.46 13.67
C PRO A 153 22.31 -32.41 12.46
N ASP A 154 22.59 -31.84 11.26
CA ASP A 154 22.58 -32.51 9.96
C ASP A 154 21.22 -33.05 9.49
N GLU A 155 20.17 -32.94 10.29
CA GLU A 155 18.81 -33.32 9.87
C GLU A 155 18.29 -32.41 8.79
N VAL A 156 17.58 -33.00 7.82
CA VAL A 156 16.86 -32.31 6.74
C VAL A 156 15.36 -32.52 6.95
N ARG A 157 14.64 -31.42 6.95
CA ARG A 157 13.15 -31.41 6.96
C ARG A 157 12.65 -30.99 5.59
N HIS A 158 11.85 -31.86 4.98
CA HIS A 158 11.13 -31.51 3.74
C HIS A 158 9.82 -30.81 4.10
N VAL A 159 9.63 -29.59 3.59
CA VAL A 159 8.48 -28.73 3.87
C VAL A 159 7.64 -28.60 2.61
N ILE A 160 6.34 -28.82 2.74
CA ILE A 160 5.35 -28.57 1.67
C ILE A 160 4.27 -27.67 2.25
N LYS A 161 4.02 -26.53 1.59
CA LYS A 161 2.95 -25.58 1.94
C LYS A 161 2.01 -25.38 0.78
N ARG A 162 0.73 -25.67 0.99
CA ARG A 162 -0.34 -25.39 0.07
C ARG A 162 -1.00 -24.07 0.48
N ILE A 163 -0.92 -23.07 -0.38
CA ILE A 163 -1.33 -21.67 -0.11
C ILE A 163 -2.42 -21.29 -1.08
N SER A 164 -3.54 -20.78 -0.58
CA SER A 164 -4.60 -20.28 -1.45
C SER A 164 -4.16 -19.01 -2.18
N ILE A 165 -4.41 -18.92 -3.49
CA ILE A 165 -4.17 -17.70 -4.26
C ILE A 165 -5.00 -16.51 -3.76
N ASN A 166 -6.09 -16.77 -3.02
CA ASN A 166 -6.92 -15.74 -2.40
C ASN A 166 -6.17 -14.90 -1.37
N GLU A 167 -5.04 -15.37 -0.84
CA GLU A 167 -4.15 -14.55 0.02
C GLU A 167 -3.51 -13.39 -0.74
N LEU A 168 -3.50 -13.44 -2.08
CA LEU A 168 -2.96 -12.41 -2.98
C LEU A 168 -4.01 -11.46 -3.55
N ARG A 169 -5.28 -11.67 -3.20
CA ARG A 169 -6.39 -10.84 -3.69
C ARG A 169 -6.30 -9.42 -3.17
N PHE A 170 -6.77 -8.50 -3.98
CA PHE A 170 -7.01 -7.11 -3.59
C PHE A 170 -8.38 -6.64 -4.08
N TYR A 171 -8.88 -5.57 -3.51
CA TYR A 171 -10.11 -4.96 -3.99
C TYR A 171 -9.84 -4.12 -5.24
N ASP A 172 -10.46 -4.49 -6.35
CA ASP A 172 -10.38 -3.74 -7.60
C ASP A 172 -11.57 -2.79 -7.72
N CYS A 173 -11.25 -1.49 -7.72
CA CYS A 173 -12.27 -0.43 -7.80
C CYS A 173 -13.02 -0.38 -9.15
N ILE A 174 -12.48 -1.01 -10.20
CA ILE A 174 -13.14 -1.01 -11.53
C ILE A 174 -14.21 -2.09 -11.60
N SER A 175 -13.90 -3.27 -11.10
CA SER A 175 -14.84 -4.40 -11.05
C SER A 175 -15.70 -4.40 -9.78
N GLU A 176 -15.38 -3.52 -8.82
CA GLU A 176 -16.00 -3.43 -7.49
C GLU A 176 -16.01 -4.77 -6.75
N SER A 177 -14.92 -5.54 -6.87
CA SER A 177 -14.80 -6.89 -6.32
C SER A 177 -13.36 -7.21 -5.90
N PHE A 178 -13.21 -8.22 -5.03
CA PHE A 178 -11.89 -8.79 -4.73
C PHE A 178 -11.46 -9.73 -5.84
N LEU A 179 -10.27 -9.53 -6.37
CA LEU A 179 -9.68 -10.38 -7.41
C LEU A 179 -8.19 -10.65 -7.16
N VAL A 180 -7.70 -11.72 -7.77
CA VAL A 180 -6.27 -12.01 -7.95
C VAL A 180 -5.91 -11.56 -9.35
N GLU A 181 -4.98 -10.63 -9.47
CA GLU A 181 -4.56 -10.08 -10.76
C GLU A 181 -3.75 -11.11 -11.57
N GLU A 182 -4.02 -11.23 -12.87
CA GLU A 182 -3.21 -12.05 -13.77
C GLU A 182 -1.78 -11.50 -13.83
N GLY A 183 -0.76 -12.35 -13.63
CA GLY A 183 0.61 -11.91 -13.75
C GLY A 183 1.63 -12.79 -13.03
N ASN A 184 2.87 -12.33 -13.07
CA ASN A 184 3.99 -12.99 -12.39
C ASN A 184 4.09 -12.52 -10.93
N TYR A 185 4.16 -13.50 -10.04
CA TYR A 185 4.39 -13.30 -8.62
C TYR A 185 5.72 -13.92 -8.22
N MET A 186 6.52 -13.17 -7.50
CA MET A 186 7.77 -13.67 -6.90
C MET A 186 7.44 -14.28 -5.55
N ILE A 187 7.86 -15.52 -5.34
CA ILE A 187 7.73 -16.23 -4.05
C ILE A 187 9.11 -16.29 -3.40
N PHE A 188 9.19 -15.92 -2.14
CA PHE A 188 10.42 -15.92 -1.35
C PHE A 188 10.26 -16.83 -0.15
N VAL A 189 11.31 -17.56 0.19
CA VAL A 189 11.35 -18.44 1.37
C VAL A 189 12.59 -18.12 2.21
N GLY A 190 12.41 -17.97 3.51
CA GLY A 190 13.50 -17.67 4.40
C GLY A 190 13.10 -17.57 5.86
N SER A 191 13.97 -16.98 6.66
CA SER A 191 13.83 -16.84 8.12
C SER A 191 13.25 -15.48 8.55
N SER A 192 13.20 -14.51 7.64
CA SER A 192 12.60 -13.18 7.88
C SER A 192 12.21 -12.50 6.56
N SER A 193 11.54 -11.35 6.63
CA SER A 193 11.14 -10.56 5.46
C SER A 193 12.32 -10.00 4.64
N LYS A 194 13.54 -9.98 5.18
CA LYS A 194 14.78 -9.57 4.49
C LYS A 194 15.77 -10.73 4.28
N GLU A 195 15.77 -11.71 5.15
CA GLU A 195 16.68 -12.86 5.07
C GLU A 195 16.00 -14.02 4.33
N THR A 196 15.70 -13.78 3.04
CA THR A 196 15.15 -14.78 2.13
C THR A 196 16.29 -15.51 1.44
N GLN A 197 16.38 -16.83 1.63
CA GLN A 197 17.45 -17.66 1.05
C GLN A 197 17.09 -18.22 -0.33
N LEU A 198 15.80 -18.41 -0.58
CA LEU A 198 15.30 -18.98 -1.83
C LEU A 198 14.23 -18.07 -2.43
N HIS A 199 14.17 -18.03 -3.76
CA HIS A 199 13.09 -17.36 -4.48
C HIS A 199 12.82 -18.03 -5.83
N ASP A 200 11.60 -17.93 -6.28
CA ASP A 200 11.15 -18.37 -7.60
C ASP A 200 9.98 -17.50 -8.07
N THR A 201 9.63 -17.61 -9.33
CA THR A 201 8.54 -16.84 -9.93
C THR A 201 7.46 -17.77 -10.46
N ILE A 202 6.22 -17.50 -10.10
CA ILE A 202 5.06 -18.22 -10.60
C ILE A 202 4.14 -17.28 -11.37
N PHE A 203 3.61 -17.75 -12.50
CA PHE A 203 2.54 -17.06 -13.22
C PHE A 203 1.18 -17.52 -12.68
N LEU A 204 0.35 -16.56 -12.27
CA LEU A 204 -1.03 -16.82 -11.88
C LEU A 204 -1.95 -16.39 -13.02
N ALA A 205 -2.79 -17.32 -13.48
CA ALA A 205 -3.87 -17.05 -14.42
C ALA A 205 -5.07 -16.46 -13.65
N GLY A 206 -4.84 -15.33 -13.02
CA GLY A 206 -5.87 -14.58 -12.31
C GLY A 206 -6.82 -13.84 -13.25
N GLU A 207 -7.47 -12.81 -12.75
CA GLU A 207 -8.34 -11.97 -13.57
C GLU A 207 -7.54 -10.86 -14.25
N LYS A 208 -7.82 -10.63 -15.55
CA LYS A 208 -7.33 -9.42 -16.23
C LYS A 208 -8.08 -8.22 -15.67
N THR A 209 -7.32 -7.24 -15.24
CA THR A 209 -7.92 -5.97 -14.80
C THR A 209 -8.63 -5.30 -15.98
N LYS A 210 -9.84 -4.80 -15.72
CA LYS A 210 -10.62 -4.10 -16.73
C LYS A 210 -10.03 -2.73 -17.03
N THR A 211 -10.17 -2.28 -18.27
CA THR A 211 -9.84 -0.91 -18.66
C THR A 211 -10.93 0.05 -18.18
N ARG A 212 -10.57 1.19 -17.63
CA ARG A 212 -11.51 2.25 -17.24
C ARG A 212 -12.01 2.99 -18.48
N VAL A 213 -13.32 3.04 -18.61
CA VAL A 213 -13.98 3.80 -19.69
C VAL A 213 -14.31 5.19 -19.18
N LEU A 214 -13.57 6.20 -19.60
CA LEU A 214 -13.65 7.57 -19.07
C LEU A 214 -14.90 8.36 -19.52
N THR A 215 -15.71 7.84 -20.43
CA THR A 215 -17.02 8.44 -20.75
C THR A 215 -18.08 8.20 -19.67
N LYS A 216 -17.79 7.34 -18.69
CA LYS A 216 -18.57 7.15 -17.47
C LYS A 216 -17.96 7.97 -16.35
N ARG A 217 -18.77 8.34 -15.35
CA ARG A 217 -18.28 9.00 -14.14
C ARG A 217 -17.28 8.12 -13.42
N ILE A 218 -16.05 8.60 -13.29
CA ILE A 218 -14.99 7.96 -12.52
C ILE A 218 -14.96 8.58 -11.13
N ARG A 219 -15.13 7.79 -10.10
CA ARG A 219 -15.08 8.26 -8.71
C ARG A 219 -13.67 8.70 -8.36
N ALA A 220 -13.56 9.82 -7.66
CA ALA A 220 -12.27 10.36 -7.24
C ALA A 220 -11.56 9.45 -6.22
N ASP A 221 -12.32 8.74 -5.37
CA ASP A 221 -11.81 7.79 -4.38
C ASP A 221 -11.43 6.41 -4.95
N HIS A 222 -11.60 6.18 -6.26
CA HIS A 222 -11.21 4.95 -6.97
C HIS A 222 -9.86 5.11 -7.71
N PHE A 223 -8.95 5.88 -7.16
CA PHE A 223 -7.59 6.06 -7.69
C PHE A 223 -6.73 4.78 -7.53
N ASP A 224 -5.67 4.69 -8.32
CA ASP A 224 -4.65 3.64 -8.19
C ASP A 224 -3.43 4.14 -7.44
N GLU A 225 -3.04 5.40 -7.63
CA GLU A 225 -1.96 6.08 -6.93
C GLU A 225 -2.39 7.49 -6.51
N TYR A 226 -1.78 7.98 -5.45
CA TYR A 226 -2.13 9.27 -4.87
C TYR A 226 -0.99 9.87 -4.06
N GLU A 227 -1.02 11.19 -3.89
CA GLU A 227 -0.11 11.93 -3.02
C GLU A 227 -0.85 13.09 -2.37
N ASN A 228 -0.59 13.35 -1.08
CA ASN A 228 -1.14 14.47 -0.31
C ASN A 228 -2.67 14.57 -0.36
N ILE A 229 -3.39 13.47 -0.12
CA ILE A 229 -4.86 13.47 -0.10
C ILE A 229 -5.44 13.02 1.22
N GLU A 230 -6.67 13.43 1.47
CA GLU A 230 -7.57 12.84 2.47
C GLU A 230 -8.95 12.59 1.88
N LEU A 231 -9.65 11.61 2.44
CA LEU A 231 -11.02 11.29 2.06
C LEU A 231 -11.99 12.06 2.96
N THR A 232 -12.96 12.73 2.36
CA THR A 232 -13.97 13.52 3.08
C THR A 232 -15.38 13.15 2.62
N GLN A 233 -16.36 13.63 3.34
CA GLN A 233 -17.74 13.44 2.92
C GLN A 233 -18.03 14.23 1.63
N GLY A 234 -18.46 13.52 0.62
CA GLY A 234 -18.87 14.08 -0.66
C GLY A 234 -20.37 14.36 -0.74
N ILE A 235 -20.93 14.23 -1.93
CA ILE A 235 -22.35 14.41 -2.21
C ILE A 235 -23.03 13.04 -2.48
N MET A 236 -24.22 12.84 -1.95
CA MET A 236 -24.95 11.57 -2.06
C MET A 236 -24.12 10.36 -1.56
N THR A 237 -23.82 9.41 -2.45
CA THR A 237 -23.05 8.20 -2.18
C THR A 237 -21.56 8.34 -2.53
N PHE A 238 -21.14 9.53 -3.01
CA PHE A 238 -19.76 9.77 -3.39
C PHE A 238 -18.93 10.21 -2.18
N THR A 239 -17.77 9.60 -2.02
CA THR A 239 -16.70 10.14 -1.18
C THR A 239 -16.00 11.24 -1.97
N ALA A 240 -15.61 12.31 -1.32
CA ALA A 240 -14.78 13.34 -1.93
C ALA A 240 -13.32 13.16 -1.54
N VAL A 241 -12.44 13.56 -2.44
CA VAL A 241 -11.00 13.63 -2.22
C VAL A 241 -10.58 15.09 -2.16
N THR A 242 -9.81 15.46 -1.14
CA THR A 242 -9.25 16.81 -0.97
C THR A 242 -7.77 16.73 -0.60
N ALA A 243 -7.05 17.85 -0.74
CA ALA A 243 -5.67 17.92 -0.27
C ALA A 243 -5.62 17.83 1.26
N LYS A 244 -4.74 16.97 1.79
CA LYS A 244 -4.44 16.87 3.23
C LYS A 244 -3.73 18.14 3.69
N ASP A 245 -2.69 18.53 2.98
CA ASP A 245 -1.99 19.81 3.13
C ASP A 245 -2.38 20.73 1.96
N LYS A 246 -3.19 21.76 2.22
CA LYS A 246 -3.74 22.65 1.18
C LYS A 246 -2.72 23.60 0.56
N GLU A 247 -1.54 23.71 1.14
CA GLU A 247 -0.43 24.49 0.60
C GLU A 247 0.40 23.70 -0.41
N LYS A 248 0.22 22.39 -0.47
CA LYS A 248 0.89 21.49 -1.41
C LYS A 248 -0.09 20.92 -2.44
N PRO A 249 0.39 20.61 -3.64
CA PRO A 249 -0.44 19.91 -4.63
C PRO A 249 -0.88 18.55 -4.12
N ALA A 250 -2.13 18.19 -4.40
CA ALA A 250 -2.64 16.83 -4.26
C ALA A 250 -2.67 16.16 -5.62
N LEU A 251 -2.20 14.92 -5.72
CA LEU A 251 -2.14 14.14 -6.95
C LEU A 251 -2.99 12.89 -6.83
N LEU A 252 -3.76 12.61 -7.88
CA LEU A 252 -4.51 11.39 -8.08
C LEU A 252 -4.17 10.79 -9.43
N GLN A 253 -4.02 9.47 -9.51
CA GLN A 253 -3.73 8.78 -10.77
C GLN A 253 -4.63 7.56 -10.95
N TRP A 254 -5.08 7.39 -12.18
CA TRP A 254 -5.83 6.22 -12.65
C TRP A 254 -5.09 5.59 -13.81
N ARG A 255 -4.75 4.33 -13.68
CA ARG A 255 -4.08 3.54 -14.72
C ARG A 255 -5.10 2.81 -15.58
N ASP A 256 -4.65 2.28 -16.70
CA ASP A 256 -5.46 1.49 -17.66
C ASP A 256 -6.75 2.19 -18.08
N CYS A 257 -6.66 3.49 -18.36
CA CYS A 257 -7.75 4.28 -18.84
C CYS A 257 -7.85 4.21 -20.36
N GLN A 258 -9.06 3.95 -20.88
CA GLN A 258 -9.37 4.11 -22.29
C GLN A 258 -9.81 5.55 -22.50
N VAL A 259 -8.92 6.35 -23.05
CA VAL A 259 -9.22 7.73 -23.48
C VAL A 259 -9.70 7.65 -24.92
N MET A 260 -10.98 7.98 -25.11
CA MET A 260 -11.59 8.11 -26.45
C MET A 260 -11.48 9.56 -26.91
N GLU A 261 -11.87 9.82 -28.18
CA GLU A 261 -12.02 11.20 -28.66
C GLU A 261 -13.02 11.92 -27.77
N ALA A 262 -12.51 12.84 -26.97
CA ALA A 262 -13.31 13.67 -26.08
C ALA A 262 -13.05 15.14 -26.40
N ARG A 263 -14.07 15.98 -26.20
CA ARG A 263 -13.99 17.43 -26.44
C ARG A 263 -13.93 18.22 -25.15
N GLU A 264 -14.32 17.63 -24.06
CA GLU A 264 -14.42 18.27 -22.75
C GLU A 264 -14.23 17.28 -21.62
N VAL A 265 -13.74 17.78 -20.47
CA VAL A 265 -13.70 17.06 -19.21
C VAL A 265 -14.68 17.70 -18.23
N HIS A 266 -15.38 16.88 -17.50
CA HIS A 266 -16.30 17.29 -16.45
C HIS A 266 -15.74 16.90 -15.10
N PHE A 267 -15.87 17.78 -14.11
CA PHE A 267 -15.54 17.56 -12.72
C PHE A 267 -16.76 17.84 -11.85
N LEU A 268 -17.10 16.91 -10.96
CA LEU A 268 -18.02 17.17 -9.86
C LEU A 268 -17.21 17.55 -8.62
N ALA A 269 -17.08 18.83 -8.38
CA ALA A 269 -16.21 19.36 -7.33
C ALA A 269 -16.83 20.56 -6.61
N LYS A 270 -16.28 20.88 -5.44
CA LYS A 270 -16.56 22.13 -4.71
C LYS A 270 -15.28 22.77 -4.23
N SER A 271 -15.32 24.08 -3.97
CA SER A 271 -14.27 24.82 -3.28
C SER A 271 -14.90 25.84 -2.34
N ALA A 272 -14.38 25.97 -1.14
CA ALA A 272 -14.80 26.99 -0.18
C ALA A 272 -13.95 28.26 -0.25
N LYS A 273 -12.66 28.14 -0.60
CA LYS A 273 -11.68 29.23 -0.60
C LYS A 273 -10.98 29.45 -1.95
N GLY A 274 -11.44 28.77 -3.00
CA GLY A 274 -10.79 28.77 -4.30
C GLY A 274 -9.66 27.73 -4.40
N GLY A 275 -9.28 27.43 -5.64
CA GLY A 275 -8.24 26.47 -5.97
C GLY A 275 -8.20 26.17 -7.47
N SER A 276 -7.37 25.23 -7.88
CA SER A 276 -7.28 24.82 -9.28
C SER A 276 -7.23 23.30 -9.43
N ILE A 277 -7.77 22.82 -10.55
CA ILE A 277 -7.64 21.43 -10.99
C ILE A 277 -6.88 21.43 -12.31
N GLU A 278 -5.86 20.61 -12.40
CA GLU A 278 -5.14 20.32 -13.62
C GLU A 278 -5.30 18.84 -13.93
N GLN A 279 -5.75 18.50 -15.12
CA GLN A 279 -5.80 17.14 -15.61
C GLN A 279 -4.71 16.93 -16.64
N CYS A 280 -3.88 15.90 -16.42
CA CYS A 280 -2.85 15.49 -17.35
C CYS A 280 -3.13 14.05 -17.78
N VAL A 281 -3.07 13.78 -19.09
CA VAL A 281 -3.13 12.43 -19.63
C VAL A 281 -1.77 12.09 -20.20
N TYR A 282 -1.16 11.03 -19.65
CA TYR A 282 0.13 10.55 -20.08
C TYR A 282 -0.03 9.28 -20.92
N GLY A 283 0.41 9.34 -22.18
CA GLY A 283 0.62 8.15 -23.02
C GLY A 283 2.02 7.57 -22.84
N LYS A 284 2.28 6.37 -23.34
CA LYS A 284 3.62 5.76 -23.40
C LYS A 284 4.65 6.56 -24.23
N ARG A 285 4.25 7.61 -24.92
CA ARG A 285 5.07 8.57 -25.65
C ARG A 285 4.65 9.99 -25.27
N ALA A 286 5.58 10.92 -25.36
CA ALA A 286 5.58 12.29 -24.86
C ALA A 286 4.45 13.26 -25.32
N ASP A 287 3.33 12.76 -25.74
CA ASP A 287 2.18 13.57 -26.13
C ASP A 287 1.25 13.69 -24.92
N SER A 288 1.66 14.53 -23.97
CA SER A 288 0.81 14.94 -22.86
C SER A 288 -0.03 16.13 -23.25
N TRP A 289 -1.31 16.14 -22.92
CA TRP A 289 -2.15 17.32 -22.92
C TRP A 289 -2.66 17.58 -21.51
N SER A 290 -2.77 18.83 -21.15
CA SER A 290 -3.25 19.26 -19.84
C SER A 290 -4.45 20.17 -20.00
N VAL A 291 -5.41 20.00 -19.09
CA VAL A 291 -6.56 20.89 -18.96
C VAL A 291 -6.46 21.58 -17.61
N TYR A 292 -6.54 22.89 -17.61
CA TYR A 292 -6.45 23.70 -16.42
C TYR A 292 -7.76 24.40 -16.15
N THR A 293 -8.31 24.28 -14.95
CA THR A 293 -9.46 25.06 -14.51
C THR A 293 -9.23 25.63 -13.13
N ARG A 294 -9.69 26.88 -12.92
CA ARG A 294 -9.76 27.49 -11.60
C ARG A 294 -11.17 27.43 -11.05
N LEU A 295 -11.28 26.94 -9.83
CA LEU A 295 -12.49 27.06 -9.04
C LEU A 295 -12.36 28.32 -8.18
N TYR A 296 -13.26 29.26 -8.42
CA TYR A 296 -13.37 30.45 -7.61
C TYR A 296 -14.28 30.18 -6.41
N GLU A 297 -14.16 31.00 -5.36
CA GLU A 297 -15.13 31.01 -4.28
C GLU A 297 -16.55 31.11 -4.85
N PRO A 298 -17.53 30.37 -4.31
CA PRO A 298 -18.90 30.42 -4.83
C PRO A 298 -19.42 31.86 -4.76
N ILE A 299 -19.56 32.45 -5.92
CA ILE A 299 -20.34 33.70 -6.05
C ILE A 299 -21.75 33.31 -5.62
N SER A 300 -22.28 33.96 -4.59
CA SER A 300 -23.67 33.75 -4.17
C SER A 300 -24.58 33.92 -5.37
N MET A 301 -25.26 32.86 -5.81
CA MET A 301 -26.17 32.88 -6.98
C MET A 301 -27.41 33.78 -6.80
N PHE A 302 -27.51 34.47 -5.69
CA PHE A 302 -28.50 35.51 -5.46
C PHE A 302 -27.75 36.82 -5.41
N GLY A 303 -27.79 37.54 -6.55
CA GLY A 303 -27.32 38.92 -6.69
C GLY A 303 -28.09 39.92 -5.80
N LEU A 304 -27.96 39.77 -4.50
CA LEU A 304 -28.37 40.73 -3.51
C LEU A 304 -27.13 41.44 -3.00
N ASP A 305 -27.07 42.71 -3.34
CA ASP A 305 -26.08 43.68 -2.89
C ASP A 305 -25.75 43.50 -1.40
N ASN A 306 -24.52 43.06 -1.10
CA ASN A 306 -24.07 42.82 0.27
C ASN A 306 -24.10 44.09 1.15
N ASN A 307 -24.22 45.26 0.57
CA ASN A 307 -24.34 46.53 1.29
C ASN A 307 -25.73 46.75 1.90
N ALA A 308 -26.79 46.19 1.30
CA ALA A 308 -28.15 46.36 1.81
C ALA A 308 -28.49 45.49 3.02
N LYS A 309 -27.71 44.42 3.27
CA LYS A 309 -27.93 43.49 4.42
C LYS A 309 -27.20 43.91 5.70
N LYS A 310 -26.15 44.72 5.61
CA LYS A 310 -25.43 45.22 6.78
C LYS A 310 -26.24 46.15 7.68
N GLU A 311 -27.27 46.82 7.11
CA GLU A 311 -28.12 47.74 7.86
C GLU A 311 -29.25 47.07 8.62
N ARG A 312 -29.54 45.75 8.42
CA ARG A 312 -30.67 45.06 9.03
C ARG A 312 -30.32 44.07 10.13
N GLY A 313 -29.05 43.92 10.52
CA GLY A 313 -28.67 43.09 11.67
C GLY A 313 -28.95 41.58 11.49
N GLU A 314 -29.21 41.11 10.30
CA GLU A 314 -29.39 39.70 9.99
C GLU A 314 -28.04 39.00 9.98
N GLN A 315 -27.90 37.94 10.82
CA GLN A 315 -26.73 37.06 10.79
C GLN A 315 -26.53 36.50 9.40
N GLN A 316 -25.33 36.70 8.84
CA GLN A 316 -24.90 36.06 7.59
C GLN A 316 -25.04 34.54 7.73
N LYS A 317 -26.02 33.94 7.08
CA LYS A 317 -26.03 32.51 6.82
C LYS A 317 -24.81 32.22 5.96
N ILE A 318 -23.80 31.57 6.52
CA ILE A 318 -22.68 31.02 5.75
C ILE A 318 -23.30 30.00 4.80
N CYS A 319 -23.35 30.33 3.51
CA CYS A 319 -23.76 29.36 2.51
C CYS A 319 -22.66 28.29 2.44
N GLU A 320 -22.99 27.04 2.80
CA GLU A 320 -22.10 25.93 2.61
C GLU A 320 -21.77 25.80 1.12
N PRO A 321 -20.49 25.55 0.75
CA PRO A 321 -20.10 25.38 -0.64
C PRO A 321 -20.81 24.16 -1.25
N ILE A 322 -21.45 24.38 -2.39
CA ILE A 322 -22.25 23.37 -3.10
C ILE A 322 -21.37 22.69 -4.16
N TYR A 323 -21.47 21.37 -4.29
CA TYR A 323 -20.85 20.64 -5.40
C TYR A 323 -21.48 21.06 -6.73
N SER A 324 -20.61 21.41 -7.69
CA SER A 324 -21.02 21.86 -9.03
C SER A 324 -20.40 20.95 -10.09
N ASP A 325 -21.14 20.76 -11.17
CA ASP A 325 -20.62 20.17 -12.42
C ASP A 325 -19.83 21.25 -13.18
N ILE A 326 -18.53 21.01 -13.31
CA ILE A 326 -17.61 21.95 -13.95
C ILE A 326 -17.18 21.34 -15.27
N THR A 327 -17.48 22.01 -16.37
CA THR A 327 -17.11 21.59 -17.72
C THR A 327 -15.91 22.40 -18.19
N VAL A 328 -14.87 21.72 -18.66
CA VAL A 328 -13.67 22.35 -19.22
C VAL A 328 -13.45 21.83 -20.64
N PRO A 329 -13.51 22.69 -21.68
CA PRO A 329 -13.24 22.28 -23.04
C PRO A 329 -11.75 21.99 -23.24
N PHE A 330 -11.44 21.04 -24.09
CA PHE A 330 -10.07 20.81 -24.54
C PHE A 330 -9.70 21.78 -25.67
N GLU A 331 -8.66 22.56 -25.49
CA GLU A 331 -8.21 23.51 -26.51
C GLU A 331 -7.45 22.83 -27.67
N GLN A 332 -6.87 21.66 -27.46
CA GLN A 332 -6.25 20.85 -28.51
C GLN A 332 -6.29 19.37 -28.16
N ILE A 333 -6.88 18.56 -28.99
CA ILE A 333 -6.77 17.10 -28.94
C ILE A 333 -6.08 16.64 -30.20
N GLY A 334 -4.80 16.23 -30.09
CA GLY A 334 -4.19 15.39 -31.11
C GLY A 334 -4.89 14.02 -31.13
N SER A 335 -4.93 13.34 -32.27
CA SER A 335 -5.53 12.02 -32.42
C SER A 335 -4.96 11.03 -31.38
N ILE A 336 -5.78 10.72 -30.37
CA ILE A 336 -5.41 9.78 -29.30
C ILE A 336 -5.52 8.37 -29.89
N LYS A 337 -4.40 7.66 -29.97
CA LYS A 337 -4.41 6.22 -30.29
C LYS A 337 -5.03 5.44 -29.15
N GLN A 338 -5.79 4.39 -29.45
CA GLN A 338 -6.56 3.52 -28.55
C GLN A 338 -5.69 2.68 -27.55
N GLU A 339 -4.57 3.18 -27.08
CA GLU A 339 -3.75 2.48 -26.09
C GLU A 339 -4.18 2.88 -24.68
N SER A 340 -4.11 1.93 -23.74
CA SER A 340 -4.31 2.15 -22.31
C SER A 340 -3.39 3.25 -21.78
N GLN A 341 -3.95 4.25 -21.11
CA GLN A 341 -3.24 5.44 -20.64
C GLN A 341 -3.41 5.62 -19.12
N THR A 342 -2.46 6.32 -18.52
CA THR A 342 -2.60 6.81 -17.16
C THR A 342 -3.18 8.21 -17.18
N VAL A 343 -4.23 8.44 -16.40
CA VAL A 343 -4.82 9.77 -16.19
C VAL A 343 -4.42 10.27 -14.82
N SER A 344 -3.89 11.48 -14.76
CA SER A 344 -3.54 12.16 -13.52
C SER A 344 -4.37 13.42 -13.34
N ILE A 345 -4.85 13.67 -12.13
CA ILE A 345 -5.47 14.92 -11.73
C ILE A 345 -4.66 15.51 -10.59
N GLN A 346 -4.21 16.74 -10.79
CA GLN A 346 -3.55 17.53 -9.74
C GLN A 346 -4.50 18.61 -9.25
N MET A 347 -4.62 18.75 -7.95
CA MET A 347 -5.44 19.77 -7.29
C MET A 347 -4.56 20.64 -6.40
N THR A 348 -4.84 21.95 -6.37
CA THR A 348 -4.20 22.90 -5.45
C THR A 348 -5.26 23.76 -4.77
N GLY A 349 -5.02 24.09 -3.50
CA GLY A 349 -5.96 24.86 -2.69
C GLY A 349 -7.09 24.03 -2.09
N ASP A 350 -8.20 24.70 -1.76
CA ASP A 350 -9.33 24.10 -1.05
C ASP A 350 -10.35 23.47 -2.00
N ILE A 351 -9.97 22.34 -2.63
CA ILE A 351 -10.82 21.62 -3.57
C ILE A 351 -11.24 20.28 -2.99
N SER A 352 -12.51 19.94 -3.14
CA SER A 352 -13.05 18.60 -2.89
C SER A 352 -13.64 18.05 -4.18
N LEU A 353 -13.01 16.97 -4.70
CA LEU A 353 -13.40 16.32 -5.95
C LEU A 353 -14.16 15.03 -5.65
N CYS A 354 -15.34 14.83 -6.22
CA CYS A 354 -16.13 13.61 -6.11
C CYS A 354 -15.93 12.66 -7.29
N CYS A 355 -15.99 13.17 -8.52
CA CYS A 355 -15.79 12.37 -9.72
C CYS A 355 -15.43 13.25 -10.91
N PHE A 356 -14.97 12.60 -11.99
CA PHE A 356 -14.74 13.22 -13.28
C PHE A 356 -15.15 12.27 -14.43
N TRP A 357 -15.34 12.80 -15.62
CA TRP A 357 -15.59 12.03 -16.84
C TRP A 357 -15.27 12.86 -18.07
N LEU A 358 -15.09 12.17 -19.20
CA LEU A 358 -14.86 12.79 -20.51
C LEU A 358 -16.14 12.76 -21.36
N ARG A 359 -16.35 13.77 -22.21
CA ARG A 359 -17.48 13.86 -23.12
C ARG A 359 -17.08 14.33 -24.52
#